data_f30a43b301e1ce1ff2e3d44800e4453f
#
_entry.id   f30a43b301e1ce1ff2e3d44800e4453f
#
_cell.length_a   1.000
_cell.length_b   1.000
_cell.length_c   1.000
_cell.angle_alpha   90.00
_cell.angle_beta   90.00
_cell.angle_gamma   90.00
#
_symmetry.space_group_name_H-M   'P 1'
#
loop_
_entity.id
_entity.type
_entity.pdbx_description
1 polymer ?
#
loop_
_entity_poly.entity_id
_entity_poly.type
_entity_poly.pdbx_seq_one_letter_code
_entity_poly.pdbx_strand_id
1 'polypeptide(L)'
;VRMGLMLAAPAGNDILYDDSLCEQGRNFNNKIWNAFRLVKGWEVADIEQPEYAKTAVKWFEAVLNKTLAEVDDLFGKFRLSEALLAVYKLFWDEFSSWYLEMVKPAYGKPVDRATYEATLGFFDALLRLLHPFMPFITEELWQHIAERKDGESVMTALLPKAGAFSEQTIADMDVAKDIIAGIRTVRLQKNIPNKEELELQVMGEGNVPVESIIKKLANLSAVANVSEKDATAAAFMVGTTEYAVPLGNNINVEEELKKLE
;
A
#
# COMPACT_ATOMS: atom_id res chain seq x y z
N VAL A 1 3.48 -23.69 -6.94
CA VAL A 1 2.58 -24.59 -7.68
C VAL A 1 1.14 -24.45 -7.21
N ARG A 2 0.79 -24.75 -5.92
CA ARG A 2 -0.59 -24.70 -5.40
C ARG A 2 -1.30 -23.36 -5.69
N MET A 3 -0.67 -22.24 -5.36
CA MET A 3 -1.22 -20.91 -5.65
C MET A 3 -1.46 -20.70 -7.15
N GLY A 4 -0.49 -21.08 -8.00
CA GLY A 4 -0.64 -20.93 -9.46
C GLY A 4 -1.81 -21.72 -10.01
N LEU A 5 -1.97 -22.98 -9.58
CA LEU A 5 -3.12 -23.80 -9.97
C LEU A 5 -4.45 -23.20 -9.50
N MET A 6 -4.50 -22.66 -8.29
CA MET A 6 -5.73 -22.08 -7.75
C MET A 6 -6.09 -20.73 -8.39
N LEU A 7 -5.12 -19.96 -8.86
CA LEU A 7 -5.37 -18.76 -9.66
C LEU A 7 -5.90 -19.09 -11.07
N ALA A 8 -5.48 -20.23 -11.64
CA ALA A 8 -5.88 -20.69 -12.96
C ALA A 8 -7.23 -21.42 -12.99
N ALA A 9 -7.88 -21.65 -11.85
CA ALA A 9 -9.08 -22.48 -11.72
C ALA A 9 -10.35 -21.63 -11.48
N PRO A 10 -10.85 -20.88 -12.49
CA PRO A 10 -12.14 -20.19 -12.37
C PRO A 10 -13.26 -21.23 -12.22
N ALA A 11 -14.29 -20.88 -11.45
CA ALA A 11 -15.42 -21.75 -11.23
C ALA A 11 -16.10 -22.14 -12.55
N GLY A 12 -16.25 -23.46 -12.78
CA GLY A 12 -16.99 -23.99 -13.93
C GLY A 12 -16.21 -24.11 -15.24
N ASN A 13 -14.89 -23.80 -15.27
CA ASN A 13 -14.05 -23.95 -16.45
C ASN A 13 -12.90 -24.93 -16.21
N ASP A 14 -12.33 -25.45 -17.29
CA ASP A 14 -11.12 -26.26 -17.24
C ASP A 14 -9.90 -25.43 -16.80
N ILE A 15 -8.97 -26.08 -16.08
CA ILE A 15 -7.74 -25.44 -15.66
C ILE A 15 -6.76 -25.46 -16.83
N LEU A 16 -6.41 -24.28 -17.33
CA LEU A 16 -5.31 -24.12 -18.27
C LEU A 16 -4.02 -23.94 -17.46
N TYR A 17 -3.14 -24.95 -17.52
CA TYR A 17 -1.84 -24.88 -16.87
C TYR A 17 -0.94 -23.87 -17.58
N ASP A 18 -0.36 -22.95 -16.79
CA ASP A 18 0.61 -21.96 -17.24
C ASP A 18 1.74 -21.86 -16.20
N ASP A 19 2.98 -22.12 -16.64
CA ASP A 19 4.18 -22.01 -15.81
C ASP A 19 4.37 -20.62 -15.21
N SER A 20 3.93 -19.56 -15.90
CA SER A 20 4.03 -18.19 -15.42
C SER A 20 3.26 -17.96 -14.11
N LEU A 21 2.15 -18.67 -13.90
CA LEU A 21 1.40 -18.63 -12.64
C LEU A 21 2.15 -19.27 -11.47
N CYS A 22 2.99 -20.29 -11.75
CA CYS A 22 3.87 -20.86 -10.75
C CYS A 22 4.99 -19.89 -10.37
N GLU A 23 5.53 -19.15 -11.34
CA GLU A 23 6.49 -18.07 -11.07
C GLU A 23 5.87 -16.92 -10.28
N GLN A 24 4.64 -16.52 -10.61
CA GLN A 24 3.89 -15.55 -9.83
C GLN A 24 3.74 -16.00 -8.38
N GLY A 25 3.40 -17.27 -8.14
CA GLY A 25 3.32 -17.85 -6.81
C GLY A 25 4.66 -17.81 -6.05
N ARG A 26 5.77 -18.10 -6.73
CA ARG A 26 7.13 -17.97 -6.16
C ARG A 26 7.45 -16.52 -5.78
N ASN A 27 7.18 -15.59 -6.68
CA ASN A 27 7.44 -14.17 -6.46
C ASN A 27 6.58 -13.63 -5.30
N PHE A 28 5.35 -14.11 -5.17
CA PHE A 28 4.48 -13.75 -4.05
C PHE A 28 5.00 -14.30 -2.72
N ASN A 29 5.48 -15.55 -2.66
CA ASN A 29 6.16 -16.07 -1.48
C ASN A 29 7.33 -15.18 -1.04
N ASN A 30 8.17 -14.78 -1.99
CA ASN A 30 9.31 -13.89 -1.71
C ASN A 30 8.84 -12.51 -1.22
N LYS A 31 7.74 -11.98 -1.76
CA LYS A 31 7.16 -10.71 -1.32
C LYS A 31 6.67 -10.79 0.13
N ILE A 32 5.96 -11.87 0.49
CA ILE A 32 5.46 -12.10 1.85
C ILE A 32 6.62 -12.22 2.83
N TRP A 33 7.63 -13.01 2.49
CA TRP A 33 8.82 -13.20 3.31
C TRP A 33 9.60 -11.89 3.53
N ASN A 34 9.78 -11.11 2.48
CA ASN A 34 10.48 -9.82 2.57
C ASN A 34 9.70 -8.80 3.39
N ALA A 35 8.37 -8.75 3.25
CA ALA A 35 7.51 -7.90 4.08
C ALA A 35 7.62 -8.28 5.57
N PHE A 36 7.62 -9.58 5.87
CA PHE A 36 7.82 -10.07 7.24
C PHE A 36 9.18 -9.63 7.81
N ARG A 37 10.27 -9.86 7.06
CA ARG A 37 11.61 -9.46 7.50
C ARG A 37 11.72 -7.96 7.72
N LEU A 38 11.09 -7.15 6.87
CA LEU A 38 11.06 -5.70 7.01
C LEU A 38 10.40 -5.32 8.35
N VAL A 39 9.20 -5.81 8.63
CA VAL A 39 8.43 -5.47 9.83
C VAL A 39 9.13 -5.96 11.11
N LYS A 40 9.62 -7.19 11.11
CA LYS A 40 10.34 -7.77 12.28
C LYS A 40 11.70 -7.12 12.53
N GLY A 41 12.27 -6.44 11.55
CA GLY A 41 13.52 -5.71 11.67
C GLY A 41 13.38 -4.27 12.21
N TRP A 42 12.16 -3.78 12.42
CA TRP A 42 11.95 -2.44 12.98
C TRP A 42 12.31 -2.39 14.46
N GLU A 43 12.99 -1.33 14.86
CA GLU A 43 13.10 -0.96 16.27
C GLU A 43 11.80 -0.32 16.73
N VAL A 44 11.30 -0.73 17.90
CA VAL A 44 10.03 -0.25 18.48
C VAL A 44 10.31 0.63 19.67
N ALA A 45 9.67 1.80 19.74
CA ALA A 45 9.77 2.70 20.87
C ALA A 45 8.39 3.17 21.37
N ASP A 46 8.32 3.52 22.65
CA ASP A 46 7.12 4.10 23.26
C ASP A 46 7.10 5.63 23.00
N ILE A 47 6.88 5.98 21.73
CA ILE A 47 6.75 7.35 21.24
C ILE A 47 5.32 7.60 20.75
N GLU A 48 4.94 8.86 20.64
CA GLU A 48 3.63 9.24 20.10
C GLU A 48 3.49 8.77 18.65
N GLN A 49 2.33 8.17 18.34
CA GLN A 49 2.01 7.74 16.99
C GLN A 49 1.87 8.95 16.05
N PRO A 50 2.69 9.06 14.99
CA PRO A 50 2.58 10.16 14.04
C PRO A 50 1.24 10.17 13.30
N GLU A 51 0.77 11.36 12.89
CA GLU A 51 -0.52 11.51 12.22
C GLU A 51 -0.63 10.70 10.93
N TYR A 52 0.43 10.66 10.11
CA TYR A 52 0.46 9.82 8.92
C TYR A 52 0.30 8.33 9.21
N ALA A 53 0.83 7.87 10.35
CA ALA A 53 0.73 6.47 10.76
C ALA A 53 -0.68 6.13 11.26
N LYS A 54 -1.31 7.03 12.05
CA LYS A 54 -2.73 6.89 12.45
C LYS A 54 -3.63 6.80 11.23
N THR A 55 -3.42 7.68 10.26
CA THR A 55 -4.19 7.72 9.01
C THR A 55 -3.98 6.46 8.18
N ALA A 56 -2.73 5.98 8.05
CA ALA A 56 -2.41 4.76 7.31
C ALA A 56 -3.04 3.51 7.96
N VAL A 57 -2.99 3.40 9.29
CA VAL A 57 -3.61 2.29 10.02
C VAL A 57 -5.13 2.29 9.80
N LYS A 58 -5.79 3.45 9.97
CA LYS A 58 -7.24 3.59 9.74
C LYS A 58 -7.64 3.25 8.31
N TRP A 59 -6.86 3.71 7.35
CA TRP A 59 -7.11 3.40 5.94
C TRP A 59 -6.96 1.91 5.64
N PHE A 60 -5.84 1.28 6.06
CA PHE A 60 -5.64 -0.13 5.76
C PHE A 60 -6.65 -1.03 6.48
N GLU A 61 -7.08 -0.67 7.69
CA GLU A 61 -8.18 -1.34 8.38
C GLU A 61 -9.47 -1.30 7.56
N ALA A 62 -9.80 -0.15 6.96
CA ALA A 62 -10.98 -0.02 6.10
C ALA A 62 -10.87 -0.91 4.84
N VAL A 63 -9.71 -0.91 4.17
CA VAL A 63 -9.45 -1.75 3.00
C VAL A 63 -9.50 -3.24 3.36
N LEU A 64 -8.90 -3.63 4.49
CA LEU A 64 -8.95 -5.00 5.00
C LEU A 64 -10.38 -5.44 5.24
N ASN A 65 -11.19 -4.66 5.96
CA ASN A 65 -12.58 -5.01 6.25
C ASN A 65 -13.44 -5.09 4.99
N LYS A 66 -13.25 -4.22 4.01
CA LYS A 66 -13.90 -4.29 2.70
C LYS A 66 -13.56 -5.60 1.98
N THR A 67 -12.27 -5.94 1.94
CA THR A 67 -11.81 -7.17 1.28
C THR A 67 -12.28 -8.43 2.03
N LEU A 68 -12.36 -8.39 3.36
CA LEU A 68 -12.91 -9.50 4.16
C LEU A 68 -14.37 -9.78 3.80
N ALA A 69 -15.20 -8.74 3.64
CA ALA A 69 -16.59 -8.90 3.20
C ALA A 69 -16.69 -9.48 1.78
N GLU A 70 -15.82 -9.04 0.86
CA GLU A 70 -15.75 -9.58 -0.50
C GLU A 70 -15.33 -11.05 -0.50
N VAL A 71 -14.32 -11.42 0.27
CA VAL A 71 -13.81 -12.80 0.35
C VAL A 71 -14.85 -13.73 0.96
N ASP A 72 -15.59 -13.28 1.97
CA ASP A 72 -16.66 -14.08 2.58
C ASP A 72 -17.77 -14.39 1.57
N ASP A 73 -18.22 -13.39 0.80
CA ASP A 73 -19.18 -13.55 -0.30
C ASP A 73 -18.67 -14.52 -1.38
N LEU A 74 -17.39 -14.36 -1.79
CA LEU A 74 -16.78 -15.23 -2.80
C LEU A 74 -16.64 -16.68 -2.33
N PHE A 75 -16.27 -16.89 -1.07
CA PHE A 75 -16.24 -18.24 -0.48
C PHE A 75 -17.64 -18.87 -0.41
N GLY A 76 -18.66 -18.10 -0.02
CA GLY A 76 -20.05 -18.55 -0.02
C GLY A 76 -20.54 -18.97 -1.41
N LYS A 77 -19.97 -18.43 -2.46
CA LYS A 77 -20.25 -18.74 -3.88
C LYS A 77 -19.28 -19.76 -4.48
N PHE A 78 -18.37 -20.33 -3.71
CA PHE A 78 -17.31 -21.25 -4.18
C PHE A 78 -16.38 -20.66 -5.25
N ARG A 79 -16.24 -19.32 -5.31
CA ARG A 79 -15.38 -18.60 -6.27
C ARG A 79 -13.97 -18.44 -5.73
N LEU A 80 -13.27 -19.55 -5.52
CA LEU A 80 -12.01 -19.59 -4.78
C LEU A 80 -10.86 -18.85 -5.48
N SER A 81 -10.80 -18.89 -6.81
CA SER A 81 -9.77 -18.18 -7.58
C SER A 81 -9.89 -16.67 -7.43
N GLU A 82 -11.11 -16.16 -7.43
CA GLU A 82 -11.38 -14.73 -7.25
C GLU A 82 -11.11 -14.28 -5.81
N ALA A 83 -11.49 -15.11 -4.83
CA ALA A 83 -11.12 -14.86 -3.44
C ALA A 83 -9.60 -14.80 -3.26
N LEU A 84 -8.86 -15.75 -3.85
CA LEU A 84 -7.40 -15.71 -3.83
C LEU A 84 -6.84 -14.45 -4.51
N LEU A 85 -7.41 -14.03 -5.64
CA LEU A 85 -6.99 -12.82 -6.34
C LEU A 85 -7.24 -11.56 -5.50
N ALA A 86 -8.38 -11.48 -4.79
CA ALA A 86 -8.68 -10.38 -3.88
C ALA A 86 -7.65 -10.29 -2.74
N VAL A 87 -7.34 -11.42 -2.10
CA VAL A 87 -6.32 -11.47 -1.03
C VAL A 87 -4.91 -11.18 -1.57
N TYR A 88 -4.59 -11.66 -2.78
CA TYR A 88 -3.33 -11.36 -3.45
C TYR A 88 -3.15 -9.84 -3.64
N LYS A 89 -4.16 -9.15 -4.21
CA LYS A 89 -4.15 -7.71 -4.41
C LYS A 89 -4.07 -6.96 -3.07
N LEU A 90 -4.86 -7.37 -2.08
CA LEU A 90 -4.80 -6.78 -0.75
C LEU A 90 -3.38 -6.83 -0.17
N PHE A 91 -2.69 -7.97 -0.28
CA PHE A 91 -1.33 -8.10 0.23
C PHE A 91 -0.31 -7.38 -0.64
N TRP A 92 -0.33 -7.60 -1.96
CA TRP A 92 0.69 -7.09 -2.86
C TRP A 92 0.59 -5.58 -3.04
N ASP A 93 -0.59 -5.10 -3.42
CA ASP A 93 -0.81 -3.71 -3.77
C ASP A 93 -1.02 -2.84 -2.52
N GLU A 94 -1.99 -3.19 -1.68
CA GLU A 94 -2.41 -2.31 -0.60
C GLU A 94 -1.49 -2.41 0.63
N PHE A 95 -1.21 -3.63 1.11
CA PHE A 95 -0.38 -3.81 2.30
C PHE A 95 1.09 -3.53 2.01
N SER A 96 1.68 -4.24 1.04
CA SER A 96 3.12 -4.19 0.82
C SER A 96 3.58 -2.95 0.06
N SER A 97 2.83 -2.52 -0.99
CA SER A 97 3.26 -1.40 -1.83
C SER A 97 2.86 -0.03 -1.29
N TRP A 98 1.76 0.04 -0.51
CA TRP A 98 1.30 1.31 0.06
C TRP A 98 1.44 1.37 1.57
N TYR A 99 0.73 0.50 2.32
CA TYR A 99 0.68 0.59 3.78
C TYR A 99 2.08 0.55 4.42
N LEU A 100 2.89 -0.44 4.06
CA LEU A 100 4.24 -0.55 4.64
C LEU A 100 5.13 0.65 4.29
N GLU A 101 5.02 1.21 3.10
CA GLU A 101 5.75 2.43 2.74
C GLU A 101 5.28 3.66 3.52
N MET A 102 3.96 3.74 3.81
CA MET A 102 3.42 4.83 4.64
C MET A 102 3.93 4.77 6.08
N VAL A 103 3.97 3.58 6.69
CA VAL A 103 4.32 3.42 8.11
C VAL A 103 5.79 3.13 8.36
N LYS A 104 6.53 2.74 7.34
CA LYS A 104 7.97 2.46 7.47
C LYS A 104 8.69 3.64 8.13
N PRO A 105 9.45 3.39 9.23
CA PRO A 105 10.23 4.43 9.87
C PRO A 105 11.35 4.93 8.95
N ALA A 106 11.78 6.17 9.15
CA ALA A 106 12.98 6.68 8.49
C ALA A 106 14.20 5.85 8.92
N TYR A 107 15.22 5.80 8.08
CA TYR A 107 16.44 5.04 8.36
C TYR A 107 17.04 5.40 9.72
N GLY A 108 17.29 4.39 10.56
CA GLY A 108 17.84 4.56 11.91
C GLY A 108 16.88 5.18 12.93
N LYS A 109 15.59 5.25 12.63
CA LYS A 109 14.54 5.72 13.55
C LYS A 109 13.64 4.56 13.96
N PRO A 110 13.15 4.53 15.21
CA PRO A 110 12.19 3.53 15.65
C PRO A 110 10.80 3.83 15.10
N VAL A 111 9.97 2.79 15.02
CA VAL A 111 8.52 2.90 14.84
C VAL A 111 7.84 3.03 16.21
N ASP A 112 6.73 3.75 16.27
CA ASP A 112 5.91 3.77 17.47
C ASP A 112 5.21 2.42 17.70
N ARG A 113 4.99 2.09 18.99
CA ARG A 113 4.42 0.80 19.41
C ARG A 113 3.03 0.56 18.81
N ALA A 114 2.16 1.57 18.77
CA ALA A 114 0.78 1.41 18.28
C ALA A 114 0.75 1.05 16.79
N THR A 115 1.58 1.69 15.98
CA THR A 115 1.73 1.35 14.54
C THR A 115 2.31 -0.05 14.36
N TYR A 116 3.31 -0.43 15.14
CA TYR A 116 3.91 -1.75 15.07
C TYR A 116 2.91 -2.85 15.39
N GLU A 117 2.18 -2.72 16.51
CA GLU A 117 1.16 -3.69 16.93
C GLU A 117 0.01 -3.79 15.93
N ALA A 118 -0.47 -2.67 15.39
CA ALA A 118 -1.47 -2.67 14.31
C ALA A 118 -0.94 -3.41 13.07
N THR A 119 0.31 -3.17 12.67
CA THR A 119 0.94 -3.84 11.53
C THR A 119 1.04 -5.35 11.73
N LEU A 120 1.41 -5.81 12.93
CA LEU A 120 1.43 -7.24 13.27
C LEU A 120 0.01 -7.84 13.23
N GLY A 121 -0.99 -7.12 13.73
CA GLY A 121 -2.39 -7.53 13.66
C GLY A 121 -2.89 -7.69 12.22
N PHE A 122 -2.55 -6.76 11.34
CA PHE A 122 -2.86 -6.87 9.91
C PHE A 122 -2.11 -8.04 9.25
N PHE A 123 -0.85 -8.23 9.61
CA PHE A 123 -0.08 -9.36 9.09
C PHE A 123 -0.68 -10.70 9.51
N ASP A 124 -1.09 -10.83 10.77
CA ASP A 124 -1.79 -12.02 11.28
C ASP A 124 -3.08 -12.31 10.49
N ALA A 125 -3.91 -11.29 10.25
CA ALA A 125 -5.13 -11.43 9.46
C ALA A 125 -4.85 -11.87 8.01
N LEU A 126 -3.84 -11.27 7.37
CA LEU A 126 -3.42 -11.61 6.02
C LEU A 126 -2.87 -13.04 5.92
N LEU A 127 -2.10 -13.50 6.90
CA LEU A 127 -1.62 -14.89 6.93
C LEU A 127 -2.75 -15.90 7.08
N ARG A 128 -3.75 -15.60 7.91
CA ARG A 128 -4.94 -16.45 8.05
C ARG A 128 -5.76 -16.52 6.76
N LEU A 129 -5.92 -15.40 6.05
CA LEU A 129 -6.59 -15.35 4.75
C LEU A 129 -5.84 -16.13 3.67
N LEU A 130 -4.52 -16.09 3.66
CA LEU A 130 -3.66 -16.77 2.69
C LEU A 130 -3.49 -18.26 2.99
N HIS A 131 -3.70 -18.69 4.24
CA HIS A 131 -3.38 -20.05 4.67
C HIS A 131 -4.06 -21.16 3.84
N PRO A 132 -5.34 -21.08 3.45
CA PRO A 132 -5.97 -22.09 2.60
C PRO A 132 -5.24 -22.30 1.25
N PHE A 133 -4.57 -21.29 0.76
CA PHE A 133 -3.89 -21.26 -0.53
C PHE A 133 -2.39 -21.54 -0.44
N MET A 134 -1.74 -21.11 0.65
CA MET A 134 -0.30 -21.14 0.84
C MET A 134 0.07 -21.65 2.25
N PRO A 135 -0.26 -22.90 2.62
CA PRO A 135 -0.25 -23.36 4.00
C PRO A 135 1.14 -23.37 4.67
N PHE A 136 2.22 -23.58 3.91
CA PHE A 136 3.55 -23.73 4.52
C PHE A 136 4.15 -22.40 4.95
N ILE A 137 4.22 -21.41 4.06
CA ILE A 137 4.79 -20.11 4.40
C ILE A 137 3.95 -19.38 5.43
N THR A 138 2.63 -19.50 5.36
CA THR A 138 1.74 -18.83 6.31
C THR A 138 1.87 -19.41 7.70
N GLU A 139 1.98 -20.72 7.86
CA GLU A 139 2.24 -21.36 9.15
C GLU A 139 3.58 -20.90 9.71
N GLU A 140 4.65 -21.00 8.92
CA GLU A 140 6.00 -20.60 9.33
C GLU A 140 6.02 -19.17 9.86
N LEU A 141 5.47 -18.22 9.09
CA LEU A 141 5.48 -16.82 9.49
C LEU A 141 4.52 -16.54 10.67
N TRP A 142 3.40 -17.24 10.74
CA TRP A 142 2.41 -17.08 11.80
C TRP A 142 2.98 -17.48 13.16
N GLN A 143 3.83 -18.51 13.20
CA GLN A 143 4.55 -18.92 14.40
C GLN A 143 5.56 -17.84 14.87
N HIS A 144 6.07 -17.04 13.94
CA HIS A 144 7.12 -16.04 14.24
C HIS A 144 6.61 -14.61 14.46
N ILE A 145 5.36 -14.28 14.11
CA ILE A 145 4.85 -12.91 14.32
C ILE A 145 4.45 -12.64 15.76
N ALA A 146 4.09 -13.66 16.53
CA ALA A 146 3.73 -13.57 17.92
C ALA A 146 4.16 -14.82 18.68
N GLU A 147 4.23 -14.73 20.01
CA GLU A 147 4.41 -15.92 20.85
C GLU A 147 3.18 -16.83 20.76
N ARG A 148 3.42 -18.12 20.53
CA ARG A 148 2.38 -19.15 20.41
C ARG A 148 2.60 -20.23 21.49
N LYS A 149 1.50 -20.82 21.92
CA LYS A 149 1.57 -21.99 22.80
C LYS A 149 1.93 -23.23 21.97
N ASP A 150 2.52 -24.21 22.63
CA ASP A 150 2.81 -25.50 21.98
C ASP A 150 1.53 -26.13 21.40
N GLY A 151 1.58 -26.51 20.12
CA GLY A 151 0.45 -27.06 19.38
C GLY A 151 -0.52 -26.04 18.77
N GLU A 152 -0.35 -24.74 18.97
CA GLU A 152 -1.11 -23.73 18.22
C GLU A 152 -0.65 -23.69 16.75
N SER A 153 -1.61 -23.65 15.84
CA SER A 153 -1.38 -23.58 14.40
C SER A 153 -2.38 -22.63 13.73
N VAL A 154 -1.93 -21.92 12.71
CA VAL A 154 -2.83 -21.09 11.89
C VAL A 154 -3.91 -21.93 11.22
N MET A 155 -3.67 -23.22 11.01
CA MET A 155 -4.65 -24.15 10.42
C MET A 155 -5.95 -24.26 11.25
N THR A 156 -5.86 -24.07 12.57
CA THR A 156 -7.03 -24.10 13.47
C THR A 156 -7.51 -22.70 13.87
N ALA A 157 -6.81 -21.65 13.44
CA ALA A 157 -7.21 -20.28 13.70
C ALA A 157 -8.43 -19.90 12.84
N LEU A 158 -9.36 -19.16 13.45
CA LEU A 158 -10.55 -18.70 12.73
C LEU A 158 -10.16 -17.64 11.69
N LEU A 159 -10.83 -17.67 10.53
CA LEU A 159 -10.71 -16.58 9.55
C LEU A 159 -11.17 -15.26 10.19
N PRO A 160 -10.48 -14.14 9.89
CA PRO A 160 -10.93 -12.84 10.34
C PRO A 160 -12.31 -12.52 9.76
N LYS A 161 -13.14 -11.86 10.57
CA LYS A 161 -14.47 -11.42 10.15
C LYS A 161 -14.43 -9.95 9.77
N ALA A 162 -15.18 -9.58 8.73
CA ALA A 162 -15.33 -8.19 8.33
C ALA A 162 -15.98 -7.36 9.43
N GLY A 163 -15.36 -6.23 9.77
CA GLY A 163 -15.94 -5.17 10.57
C GLY A 163 -16.58 -4.09 9.68
N ALA A 164 -17.09 -3.04 10.33
CA ALA A 164 -17.51 -1.83 9.60
C ALA A 164 -16.30 -1.12 8.98
N PHE A 165 -16.50 -0.48 7.84
CA PHE A 165 -15.48 0.31 7.17
C PHE A 165 -16.08 1.56 6.52
N SER A 166 -15.23 2.55 6.24
CA SER A 166 -15.62 3.80 5.61
C SER A 166 -15.16 3.82 4.15
N GLU A 167 -16.11 3.83 3.22
CA GLU A 167 -15.82 4.02 1.79
C GLU A 167 -15.13 5.38 1.53
N GLN A 168 -15.49 6.42 2.31
CA GLN A 168 -14.85 7.73 2.16
C GLN A 168 -13.37 7.68 2.51
N THR A 169 -12.98 6.94 3.56
CA THR A 169 -11.57 6.77 3.94
C THR A 169 -10.77 6.08 2.82
N ILE A 170 -11.39 5.14 2.11
CA ILE A 170 -10.76 4.45 0.97
C ILE A 170 -10.65 5.43 -0.20
N ALA A 171 -11.73 6.12 -0.55
CA ALA A 171 -11.75 7.08 -1.65
C ALA A 171 -10.76 8.25 -1.46
N ASP A 172 -10.65 8.79 -0.24
CA ASP A 172 -9.68 9.83 0.10
C ASP A 172 -8.24 9.37 -0.14
N MET A 173 -7.93 8.11 0.19
CA MET A 173 -6.62 7.56 -0.06
C MET A 173 -6.37 7.28 -1.54
N ASP A 174 -7.37 6.88 -2.30
CA ASP A 174 -7.22 6.69 -3.75
C ASP A 174 -6.88 8.01 -4.45
N VAL A 175 -7.54 9.11 -4.06
CA VAL A 175 -7.16 10.46 -4.53
C VAL A 175 -5.72 10.80 -4.12
N ALA A 176 -5.32 10.50 -2.88
CA ALA A 176 -3.95 10.74 -2.43
C ALA A 176 -2.91 9.92 -3.22
N LYS A 177 -3.20 8.66 -3.55
CA LYS A 177 -2.34 7.82 -4.40
C LYS A 177 -2.14 8.45 -5.79
N ASP A 178 -3.20 9.00 -6.38
CA ASP A 178 -3.13 9.67 -7.68
C ASP A 178 -2.31 10.96 -7.61
N ILE A 179 -2.47 11.76 -6.56
CA ILE A 179 -1.63 12.95 -6.32
C ILE A 179 -0.15 12.56 -6.20
N ILE A 180 0.17 11.54 -5.39
CA ILE A 180 1.53 11.04 -5.21
C ILE A 180 2.10 10.53 -6.54
N ALA A 181 1.31 9.83 -7.35
CA ALA A 181 1.72 9.36 -8.67
C ALA A 181 2.02 10.52 -9.62
N GLY A 182 1.19 11.58 -9.61
CA GLY A 182 1.42 12.81 -10.36
C GLY A 182 2.74 13.48 -9.98
N ILE A 183 3.00 13.65 -8.68
CA ILE A 183 4.26 14.25 -8.19
C ILE A 183 5.48 13.39 -8.59
N ARG A 184 5.39 12.06 -8.47
CA ARG A 184 6.46 11.15 -8.91
C ARG A 184 6.72 11.25 -10.41
N THR A 185 5.67 11.42 -11.21
CA THR A 185 5.80 11.65 -12.66
C THR A 185 6.52 12.96 -12.96
N VAL A 186 6.18 14.05 -12.26
CA VAL A 186 6.88 15.32 -12.38
C VAL A 186 8.36 15.18 -12.02
N ARG A 187 8.67 14.50 -10.89
CA ARG A 187 10.07 14.24 -10.50
C ARG A 187 10.85 13.49 -11.57
N LEU A 188 10.23 12.45 -12.16
CA LEU A 188 10.86 11.66 -13.23
C LEU A 188 11.12 12.50 -14.47
N GLN A 189 10.12 13.26 -14.92
CA GLN A 189 10.22 14.08 -16.14
C GLN A 189 11.23 15.22 -16.01
N LYS A 190 11.39 15.76 -14.79
CA LYS A 190 12.29 16.88 -14.50
C LYS A 190 13.63 16.46 -13.87
N ASN A 191 13.89 15.14 -13.78
CA ASN A 191 15.08 14.56 -13.15
C ASN A 191 15.34 15.05 -11.72
N ILE A 192 14.26 15.25 -10.92
CA ILE A 192 14.36 15.71 -9.54
C ILE A 192 14.58 14.51 -8.60
N PRO A 193 15.66 14.47 -7.82
CA PRO A 193 15.92 13.38 -6.89
C PRO A 193 14.82 13.24 -5.83
N ASN A 194 14.51 12.00 -5.43
CA ASN A 194 13.49 11.76 -4.40
C ASN A 194 13.82 12.36 -3.03
N LYS A 195 15.10 12.61 -2.73
CA LYS A 195 15.55 13.23 -1.48
C LYS A 195 15.30 14.74 -1.40
N GLU A 196 15.04 15.37 -2.54
CA GLU A 196 14.78 16.79 -2.61
C GLU A 196 13.35 17.10 -2.16
N GLU A 197 13.18 18.07 -1.27
CA GLU A 197 11.87 18.52 -0.82
C GLU A 197 11.22 19.39 -1.88
N LEU A 198 9.94 19.18 -2.12
CA LEU A 198 9.13 19.96 -3.04
C LEU A 198 7.97 20.62 -2.32
N GLU A 199 7.37 21.61 -2.95
CA GLU A 199 6.08 22.17 -2.55
C GLU A 199 4.98 21.70 -3.51
N LEU A 200 3.75 21.57 -2.99
CA LEU A 200 2.58 21.29 -3.80
C LEU A 200 1.62 22.47 -3.74
N GLN A 201 1.30 23.01 -4.88
CA GLN A 201 0.25 24.01 -5.06
C GLN A 201 -1.04 23.31 -5.52
N VAL A 202 -2.15 23.66 -4.90
CA VAL A 202 -3.49 23.16 -5.22
C VAL A 202 -4.31 24.33 -5.76
N MET A 203 -4.84 24.19 -6.97
CA MET A 203 -5.55 25.28 -7.61
C MET A 203 -6.94 25.48 -7.01
N GLY A 204 -7.23 26.72 -6.62
CA GLY A 204 -8.52 27.12 -6.07
C GLY A 204 -8.82 26.51 -4.69
N GLU A 205 -10.06 26.05 -4.52
CA GLU A 205 -10.54 25.38 -3.28
C GLU A 205 -10.39 23.86 -3.34
N GLY A 206 -9.43 23.36 -4.13
CA GLY A 206 -9.15 21.93 -4.24
C GLY A 206 -8.82 21.31 -2.89
N ASN A 207 -9.27 20.08 -2.70
CA ASN A 207 -9.00 19.32 -1.47
C ASN A 207 -7.77 18.44 -1.62
N VAL A 208 -6.97 18.37 -0.54
CA VAL A 208 -5.85 17.41 -0.41
C VAL A 208 -6.19 16.47 0.74
N PRO A 209 -6.88 15.36 0.44
CA PRO A 209 -7.19 14.40 1.48
C PRO A 209 -5.89 13.75 1.99
N VAL A 210 -5.88 13.40 3.28
CA VAL A 210 -4.76 12.70 3.95
C VAL A 210 -3.38 13.32 3.71
N GLU A 211 -3.31 14.65 3.79
CA GLU A 211 -2.12 15.48 3.50
C GLU A 211 -0.84 14.95 4.16
N SER A 212 -0.92 14.45 5.40
CA SER A 212 0.22 13.92 6.14
C SER A 212 0.91 12.75 5.41
N ILE A 213 0.14 11.90 4.73
CA ILE A 213 0.65 10.78 3.93
C ILE A 213 1.28 11.30 2.63
N ILE A 214 0.59 12.23 1.95
CA ILE A 214 1.11 12.84 0.71
C ILE A 214 2.44 13.52 0.98
N LYS A 215 2.53 14.34 2.06
CA LYS A 215 3.78 14.98 2.48
C LYS A 215 4.90 13.96 2.69
N LYS A 216 4.62 12.87 3.42
CA LYS A 216 5.63 11.84 3.68
C LYS A 216 6.09 11.11 2.43
N LEU A 217 5.15 10.60 1.61
CA LEU A 217 5.49 9.74 0.47
C LEU A 217 6.00 10.48 -0.76
N ALA A 218 5.62 11.74 -0.92
CA ALA A 218 6.09 12.60 -1.99
C ALA A 218 7.25 13.50 -1.58
N ASN A 219 7.69 13.46 -0.30
CA ASN A 219 8.72 14.31 0.28
C ASN A 219 8.43 15.79 0.05
N LEU A 220 7.30 16.27 0.61
CA LEU A 220 6.87 17.66 0.49
C LEU A 220 7.13 18.43 1.78
N SER A 221 7.66 19.66 1.62
CA SER A 221 7.80 20.62 2.71
C SER A 221 6.47 21.32 3.02
N ALA A 222 5.70 21.67 1.98
CA ALA A 222 4.44 22.40 2.11
C ALA A 222 3.40 21.95 1.09
N VAL A 223 2.12 22.16 1.46
CA VAL A 223 0.96 22.09 0.57
C VAL A 223 0.17 23.38 0.76
N ALA A 224 -0.13 24.08 -0.32
CA ALA A 224 -0.83 25.36 -0.27
C ALA A 224 -1.88 25.48 -1.37
N ASN A 225 -3.06 25.98 -1.00
CA ASN A 225 -4.06 26.39 -1.98
C ASN A 225 -3.67 27.74 -2.56
N VAL A 226 -3.70 27.85 -3.88
CA VAL A 226 -3.31 29.07 -4.61
C VAL A 226 -4.37 29.42 -5.65
N SER A 227 -4.54 30.73 -5.91
CA SER A 227 -5.43 31.21 -6.97
C SER A 227 -4.74 31.17 -8.35
N GLU A 228 -3.43 31.33 -8.37
CA GLU A 228 -2.59 31.29 -9.57
C GLU A 228 -1.37 30.41 -9.30
N LYS A 229 -1.04 29.54 -10.22
CA LYS A 229 0.16 28.71 -10.13
C LYS A 229 1.42 29.50 -10.47
N ASP A 230 2.55 29.07 -9.92
CA ASP A 230 3.85 29.58 -10.30
C ASP A 230 4.07 29.37 -11.82
N ALA A 231 4.62 30.39 -12.49
CA ALA A 231 4.85 30.34 -13.94
C ALA A 231 5.81 29.21 -14.38
N THR A 232 6.64 28.73 -13.47
CA THR A 232 7.62 27.65 -13.70
C THR A 232 7.12 26.30 -13.19
N ALA A 233 5.89 26.21 -12.64
CA ALA A 233 5.36 24.99 -12.04
C ALA A 233 5.00 23.95 -13.11
N ALA A 234 5.33 22.69 -12.82
CA ALA A 234 4.81 21.55 -13.56
C ALA A 234 3.43 21.17 -13.00
N ALA A 235 2.41 21.20 -13.86
CA ALA A 235 1.04 20.92 -13.46
C ALA A 235 0.58 19.52 -13.89
N PHE A 236 -0.33 18.95 -13.11
CA PHE A 236 -1.04 17.70 -13.43
C PHE A 236 -2.46 17.74 -12.86
N MET A 237 -3.34 16.89 -13.40
CA MET A 237 -4.74 16.80 -12.99
C MET A 237 -4.99 15.53 -12.19
N VAL A 238 -5.76 15.64 -11.10
CA VAL A 238 -6.37 14.49 -10.43
C VAL A 238 -7.86 14.78 -10.28
N GLY A 239 -8.69 13.98 -10.95
CA GLY A 239 -10.10 14.28 -11.09
C GLY A 239 -10.30 15.62 -11.80
N THR A 240 -10.98 16.55 -11.13
CA THR A 240 -11.26 17.91 -11.64
C THR A 240 -10.32 18.98 -11.05
N THR A 241 -9.41 18.59 -10.16
CA THR A 241 -8.50 19.52 -9.48
C THR A 241 -7.14 19.56 -10.16
N GLU A 242 -6.63 20.75 -10.44
CA GLU A 242 -5.27 20.96 -10.92
C GLU A 242 -4.32 21.11 -9.75
N TYR A 243 -3.22 20.35 -9.81
CA TYR A 243 -2.10 20.40 -8.88
C TYR A 243 -0.86 20.87 -9.61
N ALA A 244 0.00 21.61 -8.95
CA ALA A 244 1.23 22.12 -9.55
C ALA A 244 2.40 21.98 -8.57
N VAL A 245 3.56 21.66 -9.11
CA VAL A 245 4.83 21.59 -8.37
C VAL A 245 5.71 22.73 -8.87
N PRO A 246 5.96 23.77 -8.04
CA PRO A 246 6.89 24.83 -8.39
C PRO A 246 8.30 24.24 -8.58
N LEU A 247 8.92 24.52 -9.70
CA LEU A 247 10.24 23.96 -10.04
C LEU A 247 11.39 24.89 -9.64
N GLY A 248 11.10 26.19 -9.42
CA GLY A 248 12.09 27.17 -8.98
C GLY A 248 13.38 27.12 -9.80
N ASN A 249 14.52 27.01 -9.12
CA ASN A 249 15.85 26.89 -9.75
C ASN A 249 16.19 25.46 -10.22
N ASN A 250 15.28 24.49 -10.07
CA ASN A 250 15.48 23.09 -10.44
C ASN A 250 15.26 22.84 -11.94
N ILE A 251 15.01 23.88 -12.74
CA ILE A 251 14.92 23.79 -14.20
C ILE A 251 16.32 24.01 -14.77
N ASN A 252 16.89 22.99 -15.38
CA ASN A 252 18.01 23.19 -16.29
C ASN A 252 17.45 23.69 -17.63
N VAL A 253 17.38 25.02 -17.76
CA VAL A 253 16.80 25.70 -18.93
C VAL A 253 17.50 25.28 -20.23
N GLU A 254 18.79 24.96 -20.19
CA GLU A 254 19.55 24.49 -21.35
C GLU A 254 19.11 23.08 -21.82
N GLU A 255 18.76 22.20 -20.89
CA GLU A 255 18.25 20.86 -21.24
C GLU A 255 16.81 20.90 -21.76
N GLU A 256 15.98 21.79 -21.24
CA GLU A 256 14.62 21.97 -21.73
C GLU A 256 14.57 22.59 -23.11
N LEU A 257 15.46 23.56 -23.41
CA LEU A 257 15.58 24.14 -24.75
C LEU A 257 16.04 23.11 -25.78
N LYS A 258 16.97 22.20 -25.44
CA LYS A 258 17.41 21.10 -26.31
C LYS A 258 16.34 20.05 -26.61
N LYS A 259 15.26 19.96 -25.81
CA LYS A 259 14.13 19.05 -26.07
C LYS A 259 13.09 19.69 -27.00
N LEU A 260 13.13 20.98 -27.21
CA LEU A 260 12.22 21.74 -28.06
C LEU A 260 12.80 21.99 -29.48
N GLU A 261 14.10 21.77 -29.67
CA GLU A 261 14.82 21.72 -30.97
C GLU A 261 14.83 20.26 -31.49
#